data_2ca68f33ef3c276396aa219b82521fc9
#
_entry.id   2ca68f33ef3c276396aa219b82521fc9
#
_cell.length_a   1.000
_cell.length_b   1.000
_cell.length_c   1.000
_cell.angle_alpha   90.00
_cell.angle_beta   90.00
_cell.angle_gamma   90.00
#
_symmetry.space_group_name_H-M   'P 1'
#
loop_
_entity.id
_entity.type
_entity.pdbx_description
1 polymer ?
#
loop_
_entity_poly.entity_id
_entity_poly.type
_entity_poly.pdbx_seq_one_letter_code
_entity_poly.pdbx_strand_id
1 'polypeptide(L)'
;MPAAIVAREIGIRVIDTLCVTSYSHTSQGEVQLLKGLSETVKRLGGKSGEGLLIVDDLVDTGKTARVVRDLLPQAHFAAVYAKPMGKPLVDTFITEVSQDTWIFFPWDTGLSFQPPIRDGAA
;
A
#
# COMPACT_ATOMS: atom_id res chain seq x y z
N MET A 1 -1.80 -7.63 -4.01
CA MET A 1 -1.27 -8.76 -4.78
C MET A 1 0.21 -9.01 -4.51
N PRO A 2 1.12 -8.04 -4.61
CA PRO A 2 2.55 -8.30 -4.36
C PRO A 2 2.85 -8.88 -2.98
N ALA A 3 2.16 -8.43 -1.94
CA ALA A 3 2.40 -8.91 -0.58
C ALA A 3 2.19 -10.43 -0.44
N ALA A 4 1.18 -10.98 -1.08
CA ALA A 4 0.90 -12.41 -1.01
C ALA A 4 2.03 -13.23 -1.65
N ILE A 5 2.54 -12.74 -2.78
CA ILE A 5 3.65 -13.41 -3.49
C ILE A 5 4.92 -13.33 -2.67
N VAL A 6 5.26 -12.14 -2.16
CA VAL A 6 6.46 -11.93 -1.35
C VAL A 6 6.40 -12.79 -0.09
N ALA A 7 5.26 -12.79 0.61
CA ALA A 7 5.10 -13.58 1.83
C ALA A 7 5.34 -15.07 1.56
N ARG A 8 4.78 -15.59 0.48
CA ARG A 8 5.00 -16.99 0.10
C ARG A 8 6.47 -17.28 -0.16
N GLU A 9 7.13 -16.44 -0.95
CA GLU A 9 8.52 -16.67 -1.36
C GLU A 9 9.51 -16.62 -0.18
N ILE A 10 9.24 -15.78 0.81
CA ILE A 10 10.13 -15.68 1.98
C ILE A 10 9.61 -16.40 3.22
N GLY A 11 8.54 -17.19 3.08
CA GLY A 11 8.04 -18.07 4.15
C GLY A 11 7.28 -17.38 5.26
N ILE A 12 6.72 -16.20 5.02
CA ILE A 12 5.89 -15.49 5.98
C ILE A 12 4.46 -16.03 5.91
N ARG A 13 3.92 -16.41 7.06
CA ARG A 13 2.57 -16.99 7.14
C ARG A 13 1.51 -16.02 7.62
N VAL A 14 1.88 -15.05 8.46
CA VAL A 14 0.93 -14.09 9.00
C VAL A 14 0.86 -12.89 8.07
N ILE A 15 -0.29 -12.71 7.44
CA ILE A 15 -0.53 -11.61 6.51
C ILE A 15 -1.75 -10.84 7.00
N ASP A 16 -1.67 -9.54 6.93
CA ASP A 16 -2.77 -8.64 7.24
C ASP A 16 -2.82 -7.54 6.18
N THR A 17 -3.81 -6.70 6.26
CA THR A 17 -3.97 -5.56 5.35
C THR A 17 -4.24 -4.29 6.13
N LEU A 18 -3.77 -3.17 5.59
CA LEU A 18 -4.20 -1.85 5.96
C LEU A 18 -5.03 -1.29 4.80
N CYS A 19 -6.14 -0.65 5.10
CA CYS A 19 -6.92 0.01 4.07
C CYS A 19 -6.95 1.52 4.33
N VAL A 20 -6.35 2.25 3.42
CA VAL A 20 -6.28 3.71 3.47
C VAL A 20 -6.99 4.24 2.24
N THR A 21 -7.86 5.21 2.43
CA THR A 21 -8.58 5.84 1.34
C THR A 21 -8.36 7.35 1.34
N SER A 22 -8.45 7.95 0.17
CA SER A 22 -8.46 9.40 0.03
C SER A 22 -9.83 9.86 -0.42
N TYR A 23 -10.34 10.93 0.22
CA TYR A 23 -11.58 11.55 -0.23
C TYR A 23 -11.24 12.50 -1.37
N SER A 24 -11.58 12.08 -2.59
CA SER A 24 -11.32 12.87 -3.79
C SER A 24 -12.30 14.03 -3.97
N HIS A 25 -13.35 14.10 -3.13
CA HIS A 25 -14.39 15.13 -3.25
C HIS A 25 -14.01 16.46 -2.60
N THR A 26 -13.00 16.45 -1.75
CA THR A 26 -12.49 17.69 -1.17
C THR A 26 -11.19 18.06 -1.87
N SER A 27 -11.05 19.34 -2.18
CA SER A 27 -9.86 19.88 -2.83
C SER A 27 -8.57 19.65 -2.03
N GLN A 28 -8.66 19.11 -0.83
CA GLN A 28 -7.52 18.91 0.07
C GLN A 28 -7.07 17.46 0.21
N GLY A 29 -7.82 16.52 -0.37
CA GLY A 29 -7.39 15.11 -0.43
C GLY A 29 -7.09 14.49 0.94
N GLU A 30 -8.02 14.59 1.87
CA GLU A 30 -7.86 13.95 3.18
C GLU A 30 -7.71 12.44 3.01
N VAL A 31 -6.72 11.88 3.69
CA VAL A 31 -6.45 10.45 3.70
C VAL A 31 -6.97 9.88 5.01
N GLN A 32 -7.73 8.81 4.92
CA GLN A 32 -8.37 8.20 6.07
C GLN A 32 -8.06 6.72 6.14
N LEU A 33 -7.79 6.23 7.35
CA LEU A 33 -7.60 4.80 7.60
C LEU A 33 -8.97 4.14 7.77
N LEU A 34 -9.34 3.29 6.82
CA LEU A 34 -10.58 2.52 6.88
C LEU A 34 -10.44 1.22 7.66
N LYS A 35 -9.28 0.58 7.59
CA LYS A 35 -8.99 -0.65 8.29
C LYS A 35 -7.57 -0.61 8.83
N GLY A 36 -7.44 -0.76 10.14
CA GLY A 36 -6.15 -0.88 10.81
C GLY A 36 -5.68 -2.33 10.89
N LEU A 37 -4.58 -2.55 11.59
CA LEU A 37 -4.02 -3.87 11.82
C LEU A 37 -4.89 -4.69 12.78
N SER A 38 -4.88 -6.00 12.58
CA SER A 38 -5.48 -6.95 13.53
C SER A 38 -4.73 -6.93 14.86
N GLU A 39 -5.39 -7.38 15.91
CA GLU A 39 -4.76 -7.47 17.23
C GLU A 39 -3.55 -8.39 17.23
N THR A 40 -3.57 -9.47 16.45
CA THR A 40 -2.45 -10.38 16.32
C THR A 40 -1.23 -9.68 15.76
N VAL A 41 -1.40 -8.95 14.67
CA VAL A 41 -0.29 -8.25 14.02
C VAL A 41 0.20 -7.09 14.88
N LYS A 42 -0.70 -6.38 15.57
CA LYS A 42 -0.30 -5.34 16.53
C LYS A 42 0.62 -5.89 17.62
N ARG A 43 0.31 -7.08 18.13
CA ARG A 43 1.17 -7.72 19.14
C ARG A 43 2.53 -8.11 18.59
N LEU A 44 2.59 -8.57 17.34
CA LEU A 44 3.86 -8.95 16.72
C LEU A 44 4.74 -7.74 16.43
N GLY A 45 4.15 -6.63 16.02
CA GLY A 45 4.88 -5.42 15.63
C GLY A 45 5.07 -4.40 16.74
N GLY A 46 4.44 -4.60 17.88
CA GLY A 46 4.46 -3.60 18.95
C GLY A 46 3.82 -2.30 18.52
N LYS A 47 4.15 -1.20 19.22
CA LYS A 47 3.59 0.12 18.95
C LYS A 47 4.15 0.79 17.69
N SER A 48 5.35 0.40 17.29
CA SER A 48 6.10 1.07 16.22
C SER A 48 6.16 0.30 14.92
N GLY A 49 5.70 -0.98 14.92
CA GLY A 49 5.74 -1.83 13.74
C GLY A 49 7.07 -2.54 13.52
N GLU A 50 7.97 -2.55 14.51
CA GLU A 50 9.23 -3.27 14.40
C GLU A 50 8.99 -4.74 14.11
N GLY A 51 9.71 -5.28 13.11
CA GLY A 51 9.54 -6.67 12.68
C GLY A 51 8.40 -6.87 11.69
N LEU A 52 7.68 -5.83 11.31
CA LEU A 52 6.66 -5.90 10.25
C LEU A 52 7.25 -5.48 8.91
N LEU A 53 6.82 -6.16 7.86
CA LEU A 53 7.10 -5.81 6.49
C LEU A 53 5.81 -5.28 5.85
N ILE A 54 5.85 -4.06 5.34
CA ILE A 54 4.77 -3.46 4.57
C ILE A 54 5.12 -3.60 3.10
N VAL A 55 4.19 -4.10 2.30
CA VAL A 55 4.39 -4.25 0.85
C VAL A 55 3.27 -3.54 0.12
N ASP A 56 3.64 -2.67 -0.80
CA ASP A 56 2.71 -1.99 -1.69
C ASP A 56 3.17 -2.15 -3.14
N ASP A 57 2.26 -2.04 -4.08
CA ASP A 57 2.60 -2.14 -5.49
C ASP A 57 3.24 -0.86 -6.02
N LEU A 58 2.76 0.30 -5.59
CA LEU A 58 3.22 1.59 -6.07
C LEU A 58 3.11 2.64 -4.97
N VAL A 59 4.18 3.38 -4.78
CA VAL A 59 4.17 4.61 -3.98
C VAL A 59 4.20 5.80 -4.94
N ASP A 60 3.09 6.52 -5.02
CA ASP A 60 2.91 7.61 -5.97
C ASP A 60 3.27 8.96 -5.34
N THR A 61 2.30 9.69 -4.81
CA THR A 61 2.54 10.99 -4.17
C THR A 61 3.09 10.84 -2.75
N GLY A 62 2.89 9.68 -2.16
CA GLY A 62 3.31 9.41 -0.78
C GLY A 62 2.25 9.69 0.27
N LYS A 63 1.05 10.13 -0.11
CA LYS A 63 0.00 10.44 0.87
C LYS A 63 -0.40 9.22 1.69
N THR A 64 -0.68 8.10 1.02
CA THR A 64 -1.00 6.84 1.69
C THR A 64 0.20 6.34 2.51
N ALA A 65 1.37 6.38 1.92
CA ALA A 65 2.59 5.93 2.59
C ALA A 65 2.88 6.75 3.85
N ARG A 66 2.59 8.05 3.84
CA ARG A 66 2.76 8.89 5.02
C ARG A 66 1.89 8.43 6.18
N VAL A 67 0.61 8.13 5.92
CA VAL A 67 -0.30 7.63 6.95
C VAL A 67 0.21 6.30 7.53
N VAL A 68 0.61 5.39 6.66
CA VAL A 68 1.12 4.08 7.08
C VAL A 68 2.43 4.22 7.86
N ARG A 69 3.33 5.09 7.40
CA ARG A 69 4.61 5.34 8.08
C ARG A 69 4.41 5.97 9.47
N ASP A 70 3.43 6.85 9.60
CA ASP A 70 3.12 7.45 10.91
C ASP A 70 2.55 6.42 11.89
N LEU A 71 1.77 5.46 11.40
CA LEU A 71 1.25 4.35 12.20
C LEU A 71 2.34 3.35 12.60
N LEU A 72 3.26 3.07 11.69
CA LEU A 72 4.25 2.01 11.82
C LEU A 72 5.64 2.55 11.44
N PRO A 73 6.18 3.46 12.25
CA PRO A 73 7.41 4.17 11.87
C PRO A 73 8.64 3.28 11.75
N GLN A 74 8.66 2.12 12.41
CA GLN A 74 9.79 1.21 12.38
C GLN A 74 9.58 -0.04 11.53
N ALA A 75 8.45 -0.14 10.85
CA ALA A 75 8.24 -1.21 9.87
C ALA A 75 9.12 -0.99 8.65
N HIS A 76 9.56 -2.07 8.03
CA HIS A 76 10.24 -1.98 6.74
C HIS A 76 9.18 -1.84 5.64
N PHE A 77 9.25 -0.76 4.88
CA PHE A 77 8.29 -0.47 3.81
C PHE A 77 8.92 -0.73 2.46
N ALA A 78 8.37 -1.70 1.72
CA ALA A 78 8.81 -2.07 0.39
C ALA A 78 7.72 -1.79 -0.65
N ALA A 79 8.12 -1.30 -1.80
CA ALA A 79 7.22 -1.09 -2.94
C ALA A 79 7.82 -1.69 -4.20
N VAL A 80 6.96 -2.14 -5.11
CA VAL A 80 7.44 -2.62 -6.41
C VAL A 80 7.93 -1.43 -7.23
N TYR A 81 7.11 -0.39 -7.33
CA TYR A 81 7.47 0.85 -8.03
C TYR A 81 7.41 2.03 -7.07
N ALA A 82 8.33 2.96 -7.27
CA ALA A 82 8.32 4.22 -6.53
C ALA A 82 8.44 5.39 -7.49
N LYS A 83 7.58 6.39 -7.27
CA LYS A 83 7.71 7.68 -7.97
C LYS A 83 8.47 8.66 -7.08
N PRO A 84 9.06 9.71 -7.66
CA PRO A 84 9.92 10.62 -6.89
C PRO A 84 9.29 11.19 -5.61
N MET A 85 8.00 11.52 -5.63
CA MET A 85 7.33 12.08 -4.46
C MET A 85 7.13 11.06 -3.33
N GLY A 86 6.94 9.79 -3.68
CA GLY A 86 6.73 8.72 -2.70
C GLY A 86 8.01 8.05 -2.22
N LYS A 87 9.06 8.13 -3.03
CA LYS A 87 10.33 7.44 -2.78
C LYS A 87 10.92 7.68 -1.38
N PRO A 88 10.91 8.88 -0.81
CA PRO A 88 11.47 9.09 0.52
C PRO A 88 10.77 8.34 1.64
N LEU A 89 9.57 7.85 1.42
CA LEU A 89 8.76 7.18 2.45
C LEU A 89 8.95 5.67 2.48
N VAL A 90 9.62 5.09 1.48
CA VAL A 90 9.86 3.65 1.43
C VAL A 90 11.33 3.34 1.69
N ASP A 91 11.58 2.16 2.25
CA ASP A 91 12.92 1.68 2.53
C ASP A 91 13.52 0.94 1.35
N THR A 92 12.69 0.23 0.61
CA THR A 92 13.11 -0.59 -0.53
C THR A 92 12.10 -0.46 -1.65
N PHE A 93 12.59 -0.34 -2.87
CA PHE A 93 11.75 -0.41 -4.07
C PHE A 93 12.55 -1.10 -5.20
N ILE A 94 11.82 -1.64 -6.16
CA ILE A 94 12.47 -2.36 -7.27
C ILE A 94 12.80 -1.40 -8.40
N THR A 95 11.83 -0.58 -8.83
CA THR A 95 12.00 0.29 -9.99
C THR A 95 11.43 1.67 -9.70
N GLU A 96 12.23 2.70 -9.98
CA GLU A 96 11.75 4.08 -9.95
C GLU A 96 11.17 4.43 -11.32
N VAL A 97 10.02 5.10 -11.32
CA VAL A 97 9.37 5.61 -12.52
C VAL A 97 9.06 7.10 -12.35
N SER A 98 8.86 7.80 -13.46
CA SER A 98 8.58 9.23 -13.40
C SER A 98 7.23 9.52 -12.74
N GLN A 99 7.09 10.72 -12.17
CA GLN A 99 5.88 11.07 -11.43
C GLN A 99 4.62 11.04 -12.28
N ASP A 100 4.73 11.29 -13.57
CA ASP A 100 3.61 11.31 -14.50
C ASP A 100 3.36 9.98 -15.20
N THR A 101 4.09 8.92 -14.83
CA THR A 101 3.89 7.59 -15.39
C THR A 101 2.60 6.98 -14.85
N TRP A 102 1.79 6.44 -15.74
CA TRP A 102 0.67 5.59 -15.36
C TRP A 102 1.08 4.13 -15.45
N ILE A 103 0.89 3.37 -14.36
CA ILE A 103 1.21 1.95 -14.34
C ILE A 103 -0.08 1.15 -14.36
N PHE A 104 -0.16 0.22 -15.31
CA PHE A 104 -1.26 -0.73 -15.42
C PHE A 104 -0.77 -2.09 -14.95
N PHE A 105 -1.24 -2.52 -13.78
CA PHE A 105 -0.84 -3.80 -13.19
C PHE A 105 -1.67 -4.96 -13.76
N PRO A 106 -1.14 -6.20 -13.73
CA PRO A 106 -1.88 -7.36 -14.23
C PRO A 106 -3.22 -7.61 -13.55
N TRP A 107 -3.37 -7.16 -12.31
CA TRP A 107 -4.63 -7.30 -11.57
C TRP A 107 -5.61 -6.15 -11.80
N ASP A 108 -5.22 -5.14 -12.56
CA ASP A 108 -6.13 -4.08 -12.98
C ASP A 108 -7.06 -4.59 -14.07
N THR A 109 -8.29 -4.12 -14.08
CA THR A 109 -9.34 -4.70 -14.91
C THR A 109 -9.46 -4.08 -16.30
N GLY A 110 -8.70 -3.06 -16.61
CA GLY A 110 -8.72 -2.43 -17.92
C GLY A 110 -8.00 -1.10 -17.94
N LEU A 111 -7.91 -0.50 -19.12
CA LEU A 111 -7.25 0.79 -19.32
C LEU A 111 -8.09 1.96 -18.79
N SER A 112 -9.36 1.73 -18.53
CA SER A 112 -10.25 2.70 -17.89
C SER A 112 -10.90 2.04 -16.68
N PHE A 113 -11.52 2.86 -15.84
CA PHE A 113 -12.22 2.34 -14.67
C PHE A 113 -13.24 1.27 -15.10
N GLN A 114 -13.18 0.13 -14.43
CA GLN A 114 -14.14 -0.95 -14.57
C GLN A 114 -14.80 -1.18 -13.22
N PRO A 115 -16.13 -1.10 -13.12
CA PRO A 115 -16.79 -1.34 -11.85
C PRO A 115 -16.61 -2.80 -11.43
N PRO A 116 -16.63 -3.08 -10.11
CA PRO A 116 -16.64 -4.46 -9.63
C PRO A 116 -17.79 -5.24 -10.23
N ILE A 117 -17.57 -6.52 -10.49
CA ILE A 117 -18.59 -7.39 -11.10
C ILE A 117 -19.88 -7.36 -10.28
N ARG A 118 -19.76 -7.37 -8.95
CA ARG A 118 -20.92 -7.34 -8.06
C ARG A 118 -21.81 -6.11 -8.28
N ASP A 119 -21.19 -4.95 -8.49
CA ASP A 119 -21.92 -3.71 -8.67
C ASP A 119 -22.36 -3.50 -10.11
N GLY A 120 -21.70 -4.13 -11.07
CA GLY A 120 -22.01 -4.05 -12.48
C GLY A 120 -22.93 -5.17 -12.98
N ALA A 121 -23.15 -6.19 -12.21
CA ALA A 121 -24.07 -7.26 -12.55
C ALA A 121 -25.46 -6.87 -12.08
N ALA A 122 -26.23 -6.37 -12.98
CA ALA A 122 -27.63 -6.10 -12.72
C ALA A 122 -28.41 -7.42 -12.61
#